data_7e0a113f0e8872dd452d6f9263267cbc
#
_entry.id   7e0a113f0e8872dd452d6f9263267cbc
#
_cell.length_a   1.000
_cell.length_b   1.000
_cell.length_c   1.000
_cell.angle_alpha   90.00
_cell.angle_beta   90.00
_cell.angle_gamma   90.00
#
_symmetry.space_group_name_H-M   'P 1'
#
loop_
_entity.id
_entity.type
_entity.pdbx_description
1 polymer ?
#
loop_
_entity_poly.entity_id
_entity_poly.type
_entity_poly.pdbx_seq_one_letter_code
_entity_poly.pdbx_strand_id
1 'polypeptide(L)'
;MLPDMSFLRGIFVRSLACFCLLVVLVGGARAAAPLPSPEGTVVLSVTGRIGVTNAEGRADFDLAMLGQLPQHEFNTLTPWTTQVHRYRGVLLRDLLDRVGAEGERVRATALNQYHADLPPGVAGSYPLLLATHRDGEPMRVRDKGPIWILLPLSDHPELNLKQHHEMMVWQLRTLDIR
;
A
#
# COMPACT_ATOMS: atom_id res chain seq x y z
N MET A 1 -68.11 22.95 -62.16
CA MET A 1 -66.95 23.81 -62.09
C MET A 1 -66.33 23.65 -60.67
N LEU A 2 -65.43 22.77 -60.57
CA LEU A 2 -64.83 22.38 -59.29
C LEU A 2 -63.54 23.14 -59.13
N PRO A 3 -63.23 23.75 -57.98
CA PRO A 3 -61.89 24.16 -57.67
C PRO A 3 -61.18 23.08 -56.88
N ASP A 4 -59.99 22.94 -57.27
CA ASP A 4 -58.86 22.15 -56.92
C ASP A 4 -58.58 22.09 -55.42
N MET A 5 -58.53 20.81 -54.93
CA MET A 5 -58.09 20.46 -53.53
C MET A 5 -56.74 19.88 -53.60
N SER A 6 -55.74 20.73 -53.74
CA SER A 6 -54.33 20.27 -53.63
C SER A 6 -53.46 21.27 -52.89
N PHE A 7 -53.72 21.45 -51.59
CA PHE A 7 -52.69 22.13 -50.75
C PHE A 7 -52.92 21.87 -49.26
N LEU A 8 -52.75 20.62 -48.85
CA LEU A 8 -52.53 20.33 -47.41
C LEU A 8 -51.68 19.05 -47.28
N ARG A 9 -50.47 19.16 -47.81
CA ARG A 9 -49.42 18.22 -47.38
C ARG A 9 -48.78 18.75 -46.13
N GLY A 10 -49.26 18.20 -45.04
CA GLY A 10 -48.80 18.47 -43.67
C GLY A 10 -47.34 18.28 -43.49
N ILE A 11 -46.77 19.29 -42.88
CA ILE A 11 -45.46 19.24 -42.28
C ILE A 11 -45.58 18.37 -41.03
N PHE A 12 -45.28 17.09 -41.17
CA PHE A 12 -45.02 16.24 -40.03
C PHE A 12 -43.60 16.56 -39.57
N VAL A 13 -43.50 17.49 -38.67
CA VAL A 13 -42.26 17.72 -37.90
C VAL A 13 -42.07 16.50 -37.01
N ARG A 14 -41.19 15.64 -37.45
CA ARG A 14 -40.64 14.58 -36.59
C ARG A 14 -39.78 15.21 -35.53
N SER A 15 -40.36 15.50 -34.37
CA SER A 15 -39.61 15.77 -33.14
C SER A 15 -38.89 14.49 -32.73
N LEU A 16 -37.68 14.34 -33.25
CA LEU A 16 -36.73 13.33 -32.77
C LEU A 16 -36.25 13.81 -31.39
N ALA A 17 -36.95 13.38 -30.35
CA ALA A 17 -36.51 13.57 -28.98
C ALA A 17 -35.20 12.82 -28.81
N CYS A 18 -34.09 13.56 -28.89
CA CYS A 18 -32.76 13.08 -28.57
C CYS A 18 -32.72 12.87 -27.06
N PHE A 19 -33.11 11.69 -26.62
CA PHE A 19 -32.97 11.26 -25.23
C PHE A 19 -31.48 10.94 -25.03
N CYS A 20 -30.70 11.98 -24.72
CA CYS A 20 -29.33 11.84 -24.27
C CYS A 20 -29.36 11.06 -22.95
N LEU A 21 -29.16 9.74 -23.04
CA LEU A 21 -28.91 8.88 -21.91
C LEU A 21 -27.57 9.31 -21.30
N LEU A 22 -27.61 10.22 -20.32
CA LEU A 22 -26.46 10.60 -19.52
C LEU A 22 -26.12 9.42 -18.65
N VAL A 23 -25.28 8.51 -19.15
CA VAL A 23 -24.66 7.46 -18.34
C VAL A 23 -23.68 8.17 -17.40
N VAL A 24 -24.16 8.56 -16.22
CA VAL A 24 -23.30 8.97 -15.12
C VAL A 24 -22.53 7.72 -14.71
N LEU A 25 -21.32 7.58 -15.23
CA LEU A 25 -20.31 6.66 -14.68
C LEU A 25 -20.02 7.16 -13.26
N VAL A 26 -20.83 6.72 -12.31
CA VAL A 26 -20.48 6.78 -10.90
C VAL A 26 -19.29 5.86 -10.76
N GLY A 27 -18.09 6.40 -10.93
CA GLY A 27 -16.85 5.75 -10.51
C GLY A 27 -16.97 5.52 -9.01
N GLY A 28 -17.51 4.36 -8.62
CA GLY A 28 -17.59 3.96 -7.23
C GLY A 28 -16.17 3.95 -6.69
N ALA A 29 -15.82 4.94 -5.87
CA ALA A 29 -14.65 4.82 -5.00
C ALA A 29 -14.83 3.48 -4.27
N ARG A 30 -14.01 2.50 -4.65
CA ARG A 30 -14.01 1.18 -4.00
C ARG A 30 -13.51 1.44 -2.59
N ALA A 31 -14.45 1.60 -1.65
CA ALA A 31 -14.11 1.68 -0.25
C ALA A 31 -13.24 0.45 0.07
N ALA A 32 -12.03 0.68 0.56
CA ALA A 32 -11.17 -0.41 0.98
C ALA A 32 -11.94 -1.28 1.98
N ALA A 33 -11.85 -2.61 1.81
CA ALA A 33 -12.51 -3.52 2.72
C ALA A 33 -12.09 -3.22 4.18
N PRO A 34 -12.99 -3.32 5.16
CA PRO A 34 -12.65 -3.11 6.55
C PRO A 34 -11.43 -3.93 6.96
N LEU A 35 -10.59 -3.37 7.82
CA LEU A 35 -9.46 -4.07 8.40
C LEU A 35 -9.96 -4.86 9.61
N PRO A 36 -9.76 -6.20 9.67
CA PRO A 36 -10.16 -6.99 10.83
C PRO A 36 -9.33 -6.60 12.06
N SER A 37 -9.85 -6.88 13.25
CA SER A 37 -9.05 -6.75 14.47
C SER A 37 -7.98 -7.85 14.53
N PRO A 38 -6.78 -7.56 15.06
CA PRO A 38 -5.76 -8.60 15.27
C PRO A 38 -6.26 -9.69 16.23
N GLU A 39 -6.05 -10.96 15.90
CA GLU A 39 -6.32 -12.10 16.77
C GLU A 39 -5.08 -12.49 17.59
N GLY A 40 -3.90 -12.14 17.10
CA GLY A 40 -2.61 -12.39 17.73
C GLY A 40 -2.00 -11.14 18.37
N THR A 41 -0.73 -11.28 18.75
CA THR A 41 0.06 -10.15 19.27
C THR A 41 0.27 -9.12 18.17
N VAL A 42 -0.08 -7.87 18.43
CA VAL A 42 0.18 -6.75 17.52
C VAL A 42 1.69 -6.56 17.36
N VAL A 43 2.18 -6.73 16.14
CA VAL A 43 3.61 -6.56 15.79
C VAL A 43 3.89 -5.24 15.07
N LEU A 44 2.87 -4.64 14.44
CA LEU A 44 3.00 -3.39 13.72
C LEU A 44 1.76 -2.52 13.95
N SER A 45 1.96 -1.24 14.23
CA SER A 45 0.91 -0.23 14.23
C SER A 45 1.20 0.83 13.17
N VAL A 46 0.23 1.16 12.33
CA VAL A 46 0.30 2.25 11.36
C VAL A 46 -0.59 3.38 11.84
N THR A 47 -0.05 4.58 11.92
CA THR A 47 -0.70 5.79 12.45
C THR A 47 -0.60 6.96 11.49
N GLY A 48 -1.22 8.09 11.82
CA GLY A 48 -1.14 9.31 11.03
C GLY A 48 -2.20 9.39 9.94
N ARG A 49 -1.82 9.85 8.74
CA ARG A 49 -2.73 10.07 7.62
C ARG A 49 -3.08 8.77 6.91
N ILE A 50 -3.98 7.99 7.53
CA ILE A 50 -4.49 6.71 7.00
C ILE A 50 -6.02 6.74 6.96
N GLY A 51 -6.61 6.10 5.94
CA GLY A 51 -8.05 6.04 5.72
C GLY A 51 -8.73 4.80 6.32
N VAL A 52 -7.96 3.74 6.59
CA VAL A 52 -8.51 2.46 7.09
C VAL A 52 -7.86 2.10 8.43
N THR A 53 -8.69 1.96 9.45
CA THR A 53 -8.26 1.65 10.82
C THR A 53 -9.03 0.46 11.37
N ASN A 54 -8.49 -0.21 12.39
CA ASN A 54 -9.17 -1.24 13.21
C ASN A 54 -9.03 -0.98 14.72
N ALA A 55 -8.39 0.12 15.08
CA ALA A 55 -8.30 0.65 16.42
C ALA A 55 -8.42 2.18 16.38
N GLU A 56 -8.54 2.84 17.53
CA GLU A 56 -8.68 4.29 17.59
C GLU A 56 -7.46 5.00 16.99
N GLY A 57 -7.68 5.69 15.85
CA GLY A 57 -6.66 6.47 15.14
C GLY A 57 -5.50 5.67 14.54
N ARG A 58 -5.60 4.33 14.44
CA ARG A 58 -4.50 3.49 13.92
C ARG A 58 -5.00 2.18 13.28
N ALA A 59 -4.13 1.59 12.51
CA ALA A 59 -4.27 0.25 11.95
C ALA A 59 -3.24 -0.68 12.61
N ASP A 60 -3.70 -1.62 13.41
CA ASP A 60 -2.89 -2.62 14.10
C ASP A 60 -2.86 -3.93 13.30
N PHE A 61 -1.67 -4.52 13.19
CA PHE A 61 -1.42 -5.77 12.48
C PHE A 61 -0.72 -6.77 13.38
N ASP A 62 -1.18 -8.00 13.37
CA ASP A 62 -0.41 -9.17 13.79
C ASP A 62 0.29 -9.84 12.60
N LEU A 63 1.08 -10.89 12.85
CA LEU A 63 1.79 -11.59 11.77
C LEU A 63 0.85 -12.30 10.80
N ALA A 64 -0.30 -12.79 11.27
CA ALA A 64 -1.28 -13.47 10.43
C ALA A 64 -1.91 -12.50 9.44
N MET A 65 -2.28 -11.29 9.89
CA MET A 65 -2.80 -10.23 9.04
C MET A 65 -1.78 -9.77 7.99
N LEU A 66 -0.52 -9.60 8.38
CA LEU A 66 0.56 -9.30 7.42
C LEU A 66 0.74 -10.44 6.41
N GLY A 67 0.59 -11.69 6.83
CA GLY A 67 0.67 -12.86 5.96
C GLY A 67 -0.46 -12.97 4.93
N GLN A 68 -1.59 -12.29 5.13
CA GLN A 68 -2.73 -12.23 4.19
C GLN A 68 -2.55 -11.15 3.10
N LEU A 69 -1.62 -10.20 3.28
CA LEU A 69 -1.28 -9.23 2.26
C LEU A 69 -0.42 -9.86 1.15
N PRO A 70 -0.30 -9.24 -0.03
CA PRO A 70 0.57 -9.73 -1.09
C PRO A 70 1.98 -9.98 -0.57
N GLN A 71 2.47 -11.21 -0.71
CA GLN A 71 3.79 -11.61 -0.25
C GLN A 71 4.82 -11.46 -1.35
N HIS A 72 5.96 -10.86 -1.00
CA HIS A 72 7.10 -10.67 -1.88
C HIS A 72 8.36 -11.28 -1.27
N GLU A 73 9.30 -11.63 -2.13
CA GLU A 73 10.52 -12.32 -1.73
C GLU A 73 11.69 -11.84 -2.59
N PHE A 74 12.84 -11.64 -1.97
CA PHE A 74 14.12 -11.46 -2.67
C PHE A 74 15.30 -11.99 -1.86
N ASN A 75 16.40 -12.21 -2.55
CA ASN A 75 17.67 -12.60 -1.93
C ASN A 75 18.58 -11.38 -1.83
N THR A 76 19.12 -11.10 -0.66
CA THR A 76 20.05 -9.98 -0.52
C THR A 76 21.10 -10.24 0.55
N LEU A 77 22.30 -9.69 0.31
CA LEU A 77 23.30 -9.44 1.32
C LEU A 77 23.01 -8.07 1.95
N THR A 78 23.12 -7.99 3.26
CA THR A 78 22.97 -6.70 3.97
C THR A 78 24.27 -6.33 4.65
N PRO A 79 24.47 -5.05 5.05
CA PRO A 79 25.67 -4.63 5.81
C PRO A 79 25.86 -5.36 7.14
N TRP A 80 24.85 -6.06 7.62
CA TRP A 80 24.84 -6.77 8.92
C TRP A 80 24.79 -8.29 8.78
N THR A 81 24.92 -8.83 7.58
CA THR A 81 24.96 -10.29 7.33
C THR A 81 26.22 -10.64 6.58
N THR A 82 26.72 -11.85 6.80
CA THR A 82 27.94 -12.35 6.16
C THR A 82 27.68 -13.12 4.87
N GLN A 83 26.41 -13.43 4.62
CA GLN A 83 25.97 -14.17 3.44
C GLN A 83 24.64 -13.64 2.92
N VAL A 84 24.31 -13.98 1.69
CA VAL A 84 22.99 -13.70 1.10
C VAL A 84 21.94 -14.56 1.80
N HIS A 85 20.83 -13.95 2.15
CA HIS A 85 19.67 -14.62 2.72
C HIS A 85 18.43 -14.34 1.86
N ARG A 86 17.50 -15.27 1.88
CA ARG A 86 16.17 -15.10 1.30
C ARG A 86 15.24 -14.47 2.34
N TYR A 87 14.67 -13.32 1.99
CA TYR A 87 13.72 -12.60 2.84
C TYR A 87 12.35 -12.60 2.20
N ARG A 88 11.29 -12.80 3.01
CA ARG A 88 9.90 -12.77 2.58
C ARG A 88 9.09 -11.89 3.52
N GLY A 89 8.13 -11.17 2.94
CA GLY A 89 7.23 -10.28 3.67
C GLY A 89 6.31 -9.50 2.74
N VAL A 90 5.88 -8.34 3.18
CA VAL A 90 4.99 -7.43 2.47
C VAL A 90 5.78 -6.22 1.97
N LEU A 91 5.52 -5.74 0.75
CA LEU A 91 6.09 -4.45 0.34
C LEU A 91 5.43 -3.31 1.11
N LEU A 92 6.23 -2.32 1.48
CA LEU A 92 5.72 -1.14 2.19
C LEU A 92 4.59 -0.48 1.41
N ARG A 93 4.69 -0.35 0.08
CA ARG A 93 3.63 0.23 -0.77
C ARG A 93 2.29 -0.53 -0.64
N ASP A 94 2.33 -1.86 -0.61
CA ASP A 94 1.12 -2.70 -0.53
C ASP A 94 0.43 -2.54 0.84
N LEU A 95 1.22 -2.35 1.90
CA LEU A 95 0.71 -2.01 3.23
C LEU A 95 0.12 -0.59 3.26
N LEU A 96 0.81 0.40 2.67
CA LEU A 96 0.32 1.78 2.60
C LEU A 96 -0.98 1.87 1.79
N ASP A 97 -1.08 1.18 0.67
CA ASP A 97 -2.31 1.06 -0.13
C ASP A 97 -3.43 0.40 0.70
N ARG A 98 -3.13 -0.65 1.46
CA ARG A 98 -4.11 -1.36 2.31
C ARG A 98 -4.71 -0.48 3.37
N VAL A 99 -3.94 0.43 3.96
CA VAL A 99 -4.40 1.36 5.00
C VAL A 99 -4.93 2.68 4.45
N GLY A 100 -4.91 2.87 3.12
CA GLY A 100 -5.33 4.12 2.48
C GLY A 100 -4.47 5.28 2.96
N ALA A 101 -3.14 5.14 2.89
CA ALA A 101 -2.21 6.17 3.31
C ALA A 101 -2.22 7.36 2.34
N GLU A 102 -2.37 8.58 2.87
CA GLU A 102 -2.42 9.83 2.09
C GLU A 102 -1.23 10.76 2.40
N GLY A 103 -0.23 10.29 3.13
CA GLY A 103 0.98 11.05 3.48
C GLY A 103 2.12 10.81 2.51
N GLU A 104 3.01 11.79 2.39
CA GLU A 104 4.21 11.70 1.56
C GLU A 104 5.43 11.17 2.31
N ARG A 105 5.43 11.27 3.64
CA ARG A 105 6.54 10.87 4.50
C ARG A 105 6.10 9.75 5.43
N VAL A 106 6.99 8.82 5.67
CA VAL A 106 6.77 7.71 6.59
C VAL A 106 7.88 7.73 7.63
N ARG A 107 7.52 7.84 8.91
CA ARG A 107 8.46 7.60 10.00
C ARG A 107 8.34 6.16 10.47
N ALA A 108 9.41 5.42 10.32
CA ALA A 108 9.54 4.05 10.82
C ALA A 108 10.22 4.07 12.20
N THR A 109 9.59 3.45 13.21
CA THR A 109 10.11 3.39 14.58
C THR A 109 10.25 1.95 15.04
N ALA A 110 11.39 1.61 15.58
CA ALA A 110 11.73 0.30 16.15
C ALA A 110 11.29 0.15 17.61
N LEU A 111 11.36 -1.07 18.14
CA LEU A 111 11.07 -1.37 19.55
C LEU A 111 11.95 -0.59 20.53
N ASN A 112 13.21 -0.32 20.17
CA ASN A 112 14.18 0.42 21.00
C ASN A 112 14.10 1.95 20.81
N GLN A 113 13.04 2.46 20.18
CA GLN A 113 12.83 3.89 19.87
C GLN A 113 13.77 4.48 18.80
N TYR A 114 14.65 3.68 18.18
CA TYR A 114 15.32 4.11 16.96
C TYR A 114 14.29 4.44 15.90
N HIS A 115 14.48 5.53 15.17
CA HIS A 115 13.58 5.87 14.08
C HIS A 115 14.33 6.38 12.85
N ALA A 116 13.75 6.19 11.69
CA ALA A 116 14.17 6.76 10.44
C ALA A 116 12.98 7.37 9.71
N ASP A 117 13.20 8.53 9.12
CA ASP A 117 12.24 9.14 8.20
C ASP A 117 12.54 8.63 6.78
N LEU A 118 11.59 7.92 6.21
CA LEU A 118 11.68 7.45 4.84
C LEU A 118 11.36 8.63 3.90
N PRO A 119 12.20 8.88 2.86
CA PRO A 119 11.96 9.97 1.94
C PRO A 119 10.63 9.86 1.21
N PRO A 120 10.02 11.00 0.80
CA PRO A 120 8.83 10.98 -0.04
C PRO A 120 9.03 10.12 -1.29
N GLY A 121 8.01 9.34 -1.63
CA GLY A 121 8.02 8.49 -2.82
C GLY A 121 8.92 7.25 -2.76
N VAL A 122 9.68 7.04 -1.68
CA VAL A 122 10.61 5.90 -1.57
C VAL A 122 9.90 4.55 -1.71
N ALA A 123 8.69 4.43 -1.15
CA ALA A 123 7.89 3.21 -1.25
C ALA A 123 7.45 2.88 -2.70
N GLY A 124 7.31 3.89 -3.56
CA GLY A 124 7.03 3.72 -4.98
C GLY A 124 8.28 3.56 -5.84
N SER A 125 9.43 4.11 -5.40
CA SER A 125 10.68 4.08 -6.15
C SER A 125 11.44 2.78 -5.99
N TYR A 126 11.36 2.14 -4.83
CA TYR A 126 12.11 0.93 -4.50
C TYR A 126 11.21 -0.11 -3.81
N PRO A 127 11.45 -1.40 -4.00
CA PRO A 127 10.69 -2.46 -3.35
C PRO A 127 11.16 -2.63 -1.89
N LEU A 128 10.79 -1.67 -1.01
CA LEU A 128 11.04 -1.81 0.42
C LEU A 128 10.20 -2.95 0.98
N LEU A 129 10.86 -3.99 1.46
CA LEU A 129 10.23 -5.17 2.04
C LEU A 129 10.12 -5.02 3.56
N LEU A 130 8.93 -5.15 4.09
CA LEU A 130 8.68 -5.40 5.51
C LEU A 130 8.85 -6.90 5.73
N ALA A 131 10.10 -7.34 5.86
CA ALA A 131 10.45 -8.74 5.96
C ALA A 131 10.02 -9.31 7.31
N THR A 132 9.28 -10.40 7.28
CA THR A 132 8.83 -11.16 8.46
C THR A 132 9.53 -12.53 8.56
N HIS A 133 10.08 -13.04 7.45
CA HIS A 133 10.77 -14.33 7.36
C HIS A 133 12.15 -14.18 6.75
N ARG A 134 13.09 -15.00 7.23
CA ARG A 134 14.43 -15.20 6.67
C ARG A 134 14.67 -16.68 6.47
N ASP A 135 15.05 -17.09 5.26
CA ASP A 135 15.31 -18.48 4.86
C ASP A 135 14.16 -19.45 5.19
N GLY A 136 12.91 -18.95 5.09
CA GLY A 136 11.68 -19.70 5.35
C GLY A 136 11.18 -19.62 6.80
N GLU A 137 12.01 -19.17 7.75
CA GLU A 137 11.65 -19.12 9.17
C GLU A 137 11.21 -17.71 9.60
N PRO A 138 10.22 -17.58 10.49
CA PRO A 138 9.84 -16.30 11.08
C PRO A 138 11.02 -15.67 11.84
N MET A 139 11.24 -14.36 11.62
CA MET A 139 12.30 -13.64 12.31
C MET A 139 11.91 -13.31 13.75
N ARG A 140 12.77 -13.67 14.69
CA ARG A 140 12.59 -13.35 16.11
C ARG A 140 13.21 -11.99 16.43
N VAL A 141 12.79 -11.37 17.53
CA VAL A 141 13.33 -10.07 18.00
C VAL A 141 14.88 -10.09 18.07
N ARG A 142 15.48 -11.16 18.61
CA ARG A 142 16.95 -11.31 18.66
C ARG A 142 17.62 -11.39 17.28
N ASP A 143 16.87 -11.74 16.25
CA ASP A 143 17.32 -11.93 14.88
C ASP A 143 16.85 -10.77 13.96
N LYS A 144 16.68 -9.55 14.51
CA LYS A 144 16.19 -8.32 13.86
C LYS A 144 14.67 -8.28 13.54
N GLY A 145 13.90 -9.34 13.87
CA GLY A 145 12.46 -9.40 13.72
C GLY A 145 11.69 -8.68 14.84
N PRO A 146 10.38 -8.80 14.89
CA PRO A 146 9.55 -9.60 13.98
C PRO A 146 9.45 -9.04 12.56
N ILE A 147 9.76 -7.76 12.35
CA ILE A 147 9.73 -7.10 11.05
C ILE A 147 11.03 -6.30 10.86
N TRP A 148 11.63 -6.44 9.69
CA TRP A 148 12.80 -5.68 9.27
C TRP A 148 12.54 -5.01 7.92
N ILE A 149 12.72 -3.70 7.83
CA ILE A 149 12.67 -3.00 6.55
C ILE A 149 13.95 -3.30 5.76
N LEU A 150 13.79 -3.90 4.59
CA LEU A 150 14.90 -4.32 3.73
C LEU A 150 14.79 -3.74 2.33
N LEU A 151 15.96 -3.48 1.73
CA LEU A 151 16.16 -3.14 0.34
C LEU A 151 16.86 -4.32 -0.37
N PRO A 152 16.57 -4.56 -1.66
CA PRO A 152 17.21 -5.61 -2.44
C PRO A 152 18.61 -5.17 -2.91
N LEU A 153 19.55 -4.99 -1.97
CA LEU A 153 20.89 -4.44 -2.23
C LEU A 153 21.72 -5.28 -3.19
N SER A 154 21.43 -6.60 -3.29
CA SER A 154 22.13 -7.49 -4.22
C SER A 154 21.71 -7.24 -5.67
N ASP A 155 20.42 -6.92 -5.90
CA ASP A 155 19.88 -6.62 -7.23
C ASP A 155 20.07 -5.15 -7.61
N HIS A 156 20.22 -4.28 -6.60
CA HIS A 156 20.36 -2.83 -6.72
C HIS A 156 21.59 -2.32 -5.94
N PRO A 157 22.82 -2.57 -6.44
CA PRO A 157 24.04 -2.15 -5.74
C PRO A 157 24.14 -0.64 -5.51
N GLU A 158 23.48 0.17 -6.34
CA GLU A 158 23.40 1.63 -6.21
C GLU A 158 22.70 2.06 -4.91
N LEU A 159 21.90 1.18 -4.31
CA LEU A 159 21.24 1.40 -3.02
C LEU A 159 22.15 1.10 -1.82
N ASN A 160 23.32 0.52 -2.04
CA ASN A 160 24.23 0.14 -0.96
C ASN A 160 25.00 1.37 -0.42
N LEU A 161 24.25 2.36 0.05
CA LEU A 161 24.76 3.62 0.58
C LEU A 161 24.30 3.80 2.04
N LYS A 162 25.10 4.49 2.85
CA LYS A 162 24.80 4.72 4.26
C LYS A 162 23.40 5.29 4.49
N GLN A 163 22.98 6.26 3.69
CA GLN A 163 21.66 6.87 3.79
C GLN A 163 20.52 5.86 3.60
N HIS A 164 20.71 4.84 2.75
CA HIS A 164 19.72 3.79 2.55
C HIS A 164 19.76 2.73 3.66
N HIS A 165 20.95 2.48 4.24
CA HIS A 165 21.06 1.58 5.39
C HIS A 165 20.30 2.12 6.61
N GLU A 166 20.28 3.44 6.81
CA GLU A 166 19.55 4.08 7.90
C GLU A 166 18.04 3.85 7.81
N MET A 167 17.49 3.66 6.61
CA MET A 167 16.08 3.31 6.40
C MET A 167 15.76 1.84 6.69
N MET A 168 16.76 0.97 6.77
CA MET A 168 16.58 -0.47 6.99
C MET A 168 16.34 -0.77 8.48
N VAL A 169 15.26 -0.18 9.03
CA VAL A 169 14.90 -0.30 10.44
C VAL A 169 14.54 -1.74 10.79
N TRP A 170 15.27 -2.36 11.72
CA TRP A 170 14.95 -3.67 12.28
C TRP A 170 14.12 -3.55 13.56
N GLN A 171 13.46 -4.65 13.96
CA GLN A 171 12.50 -4.66 15.06
C GLN A 171 11.44 -3.57 14.91
N LEU A 172 10.99 -3.36 13.68
CA LEU A 172 9.99 -2.34 13.34
C LEU A 172 8.73 -2.54 14.19
N ARG A 173 8.23 -1.45 14.77
CA ARG A 173 7.04 -1.44 15.63
C ARG A 173 5.97 -0.50 15.13
N THR A 174 6.34 0.66 14.60
CA THR A 174 5.37 1.67 14.19
C THR A 174 5.76 2.31 12.87
N LEU A 175 4.78 2.58 12.02
CA LEU A 175 4.86 3.46 10.86
C LEU A 175 3.91 4.64 11.09
N ASP A 176 4.45 5.87 11.09
CA ASP A 176 3.65 7.11 11.23
C ASP A 176 3.67 7.85 9.89
N ILE A 177 2.48 7.98 9.29
CA ILE A 177 2.26 8.56 7.96
C ILE A 177 1.97 10.06 8.10
N ARG A 178 2.80 10.91 7.43
CA ARG A 178 2.79 12.38 7.58
C ARG A 178 2.59 13.10 6.27
#